data_0c13cfe7a7fa426c6854cf8aa294a198
#
_entry.id   0c13cfe7a7fa426c6854cf8aa294a198
#
_cell.length_a   1.000
_cell.length_b   1.000
_cell.length_c   1.000
_cell.angle_alpha   90.00
_cell.angle_beta   90.00
_cell.angle_gamma   90.00
#
_symmetry.space_group_name_H-M   'P 1'
#
loop_
_entity.id
_entity.type
_entity.pdbx_description
1 polymer ?
#
loop_
_entity_poly.entity_id
_entity_poly.type
_entity_poly.pdbx_seq_one_letter_code
_entity_poly.pdbx_strand_id
1 'polypeptide(L)'
;MKNSIKELLRLEVEAIQNIPVNDSFENAVDIIKNHVHSSEKNGKVVLSGMGKAGQIALNISTTLSSTGTPSVYLHPSEAQHGDLGILCKDDVLILLSNSGKTREILELIMLSRILHPDVKVISITGKTNSQLAEN
;
A
#
# COMPACT_ATOMS: atom_id res chain seq x y z
N MET A 1 -19.55 -17.58 25.32
CA MET A 1 -18.37 -17.83 24.46
C MET A 1 -18.72 -18.20 23.02
N LYS A 2 -19.42 -19.33 22.74
CA LYS A 2 -19.80 -19.70 21.34
C LYS A 2 -20.59 -18.62 20.60
N ASN A 3 -21.55 -17.95 21.23
CA ASN A 3 -22.33 -16.88 20.62
C ASN A 3 -21.48 -15.63 20.31
N SER A 4 -20.49 -15.32 21.16
CA SER A 4 -19.59 -14.21 20.91
C SER A 4 -18.66 -14.46 19.72
N ILE A 5 -18.22 -15.71 19.52
CA ILE A 5 -17.42 -16.10 18.35
C ILE A 5 -18.26 -16.01 17.06
N LYS A 6 -19.49 -16.51 17.09
CA LYS A 6 -20.39 -16.41 15.93
C LYS A 6 -20.70 -14.94 15.54
N GLU A 7 -20.89 -14.11 16.55
CA GLU A 7 -21.13 -12.67 16.32
C GLU A 7 -19.89 -11.97 15.74
N LEU A 8 -18.70 -12.30 16.22
CA LEU A 8 -17.45 -11.77 15.66
C LEU A 8 -17.31 -12.15 14.18
N LEU A 9 -17.48 -13.45 13.85
CA LEU A 9 -17.42 -13.92 12.46
C LEU A 9 -18.48 -13.25 11.57
N ARG A 10 -19.70 -13.02 12.09
CA ARG A 10 -20.74 -12.31 11.36
C ARG A 10 -20.32 -10.87 11.03
N LEU A 11 -19.77 -10.16 12.01
CA LEU A 11 -19.28 -8.79 11.81
C LEU A 11 -18.11 -8.71 10.82
N GLU A 12 -17.22 -9.69 10.82
CA GLU A 12 -16.13 -9.78 9.84
C GLU A 12 -16.65 -10.01 8.42
N VAL A 13 -17.60 -10.93 8.25
CA VAL A 13 -18.26 -11.18 6.95
C VAL A 13 -18.97 -9.92 6.45
N GLU A 14 -19.71 -9.26 7.32
CA GLU A 14 -20.41 -8.01 6.97
C GLU A 14 -19.41 -6.91 6.56
N ALA A 15 -18.30 -6.78 7.27
CA ALA A 15 -17.25 -5.81 6.92
C ALA A 15 -16.65 -6.10 5.54
N ILE A 16 -16.39 -7.37 5.21
CA ILE A 16 -15.87 -7.76 3.89
C ILE A 16 -16.89 -7.48 2.80
N GLN A 17 -18.15 -7.81 3.01
CA GLN A 17 -19.24 -7.60 2.04
C GLN A 17 -19.51 -6.10 1.76
N ASN A 18 -19.19 -5.24 2.73
CA ASN A 18 -19.34 -3.78 2.60
C ASN A 18 -18.10 -3.09 2.00
N ILE A 19 -17.07 -3.81 1.57
CA ILE A 19 -15.95 -3.20 0.86
C ILE A 19 -16.46 -2.60 -0.45
N PRO A 20 -16.29 -1.29 -0.68
CA PRO A 20 -16.76 -0.64 -1.89
C PRO A 20 -15.89 -1.07 -3.09
N VAL A 21 -16.39 -2.00 -3.89
CA VAL A 21 -15.74 -2.40 -5.14
C VAL A 21 -16.09 -1.40 -6.23
N ASN A 22 -15.10 -0.67 -6.70
CA ASN A 22 -15.23 0.36 -7.73
C ASN A 22 -13.98 0.38 -8.64
N ASP A 23 -13.92 1.29 -9.59
CA ASP A 23 -12.84 1.41 -10.58
C ASP A 23 -11.44 1.58 -9.97
N SER A 24 -11.34 1.92 -8.68
CA SER A 24 -10.03 2.07 -8.02
C SER A 24 -9.21 0.77 -8.00
N PHE A 25 -9.89 -0.39 -7.96
CA PHE A 25 -9.21 -1.69 -8.02
C PHE A 25 -8.60 -1.92 -9.40
N GLU A 26 -9.36 -1.65 -10.48
CA GLU A 26 -8.87 -1.79 -11.85
C GLU A 26 -7.73 -0.80 -12.12
N ASN A 27 -7.88 0.46 -11.69
CA ASN A 27 -6.85 1.48 -11.81
C ASN A 27 -5.55 1.07 -11.08
N ALA A 28 -5.65 0.50 -9.89
CA ALA A 28 -4.49 0.02 -9.15
C ALA A 28 -3.76 -1.13 -9.89
N VAL A 29 -4.53 -2.07 -10.44
CA VAL A 29 -3.99 -3.17 -11.24
C VAL A 29 -3.30 -2.63 -12.49
N ASP A 30 -3.90 -1.69 -13.20
CA ASP A 30 -3.33 -1.11 -14.41
C ASP A 30 -2.05 -0.31 -14.11
N ILE A 31 -1.99 0.43 -13.00
CA ILE A 31 -0.77 1.09 -12.56
C ILE A 31 0.34 0.05 -12.35
N ILE A 32 0.08 -1.04 -11.63
CA ILE A 32 1.08 -2.08 -11.37
C ILE A 32 1.52 -2.74 -12.67
N LYS A 33 0.59 -3.14 -13.55
CA LYS A 33 0.91 -3.75 -14.84
C LYS A 33 1.81 -2.85 -15.69
N ASN A 34 1.47 -1.58 -15.80
CA ASN A 34 2.17 -0.62 -16.64
C ASN A 34 3.56 -0.21 -16.11
N HIS A 35 3.86 -0.46 -14.84
CA HIS A 35 5.15 -0.08 -14.22
C HIS A 35 6.01 -1.29 -13.88
N VAL A 36 5.41 -2.40 -13.49
CA VAL A 36 6.13 -3.58 -12.98
C VAL A 36 6.21 -4.71 -14.01
N HIS A 37 5.17 -4.85 -14.84
CA HIS A 37 5.09 -5.91 -15.85
C HIS A 37 5.20 -5.38 -17.30
N SER A 38 5.61 -4.13 -17.46
CA SER A 38 5.84 -3.53 -18.78
C SER A 38 7.21 -3.95 -19.33
N SER A 39 7.32 -4.10 -20.64
CA SER A 39 8.61 -4.30 -21.32
C SER A 39 9.49 -3.04 -21.34
N GLU A 40 8.90 -1.88 -21.08
CA GLU A 40 9.59 -0.57 -21.13
C GLU A 40 10.07 -0.08 -19.75
N LYS A 41 9.59 -0.70 -18.68
CA LYS A 41 9.85 -0.30 -17.30
C LYS A 41 10.27 -1.50 -16.46
N ASN A 42 11.16 -1.26 -15.50
CA ASN A 42 11.71 -2.26 -14.57
C ASN A 42 11.36 -1.91 -13.12
N GLY A 43 10.14 -1.48 -12.87
CA GLY A 43 9.69 -1.15 -11.53
C GLY A 43 9.38 -2.39 -10.67
N LYS A 44 9.25 -2.14 -9.40
CA LYS A 44 8.71 -3.08 -8.41
C LYS A 44 7.63 -2.40 -7.59
N VAL A 45 6.88 -3.18 -6.82
CA VAL A 45 5.94 -2.65 -5.85
C VAL A 45 6.66 -2.45 -4.51
N VAL A 46 6.66 -1.23 -4.00
CA VAL A 46 7.19 -0.90 -2.67
C VAL A 46 6.01 -0.68 -1.73
N LEU A 47 5.86 -1.53 -0.73
CA LEU A 47 4.75 -1.45 0.23
C LEU A 47 5.22 -0.87 1.55
N SER A 48 4.40 -0.03 2.16
CA SER A 48 4.73 0.58 3.45
C SER A 48 3.50 0.78 4.34
N GLY A 49 3.73 0.74 5.65
CA GLY A 49 2.71 0.92 6.69
C GLY A 49 3.34 0.88 8.07
N MET A 50 2.70 1.51 9.04
CA MET A 50 3.13 1.49 10.45
C MET A 50 2.36 0.47 11.27
N GLY A 51 3.04 -0.17 12.22
CA GLY A 51 2.44 -1.08 13.19
C GLY A 51 1.67 -2.22 12.51
N LYS A 52 0.37 -2.37 12.79
CA LYS A 52 -0.47 -3.43 12.20
C LYS A 52 -0.63 -3.27 10.69
N ALA A 53 -0.74 -2.03 10.19
CA ALA A 53 -0.76 -1.77 8.75
C ALA A 53 0.57 -2.19 8.08
N GLY A 54 1.70 -2.03 8.78
CA GLY A 54 3.00 -2.53 8.33
C GLY A 54 3.05 -4.05 8.21
N GLN A 55 2.47 -4.78 9.16
CA GLN A 55 2.36 -6.24 9.09
C GLN A 55 1.54 -6.70 7.86
N ILE A 56 0.45 -6.00 7.58
CA ILE A 56 -0.38 -6.26 6.39
C ILE A 56 0.41 -5.94 5.11
N ALA A 57 1.09 -4.80 5.07
CA ALA A 57 1.93 -4.41 3.94
C ALA A 57 3.03 -5.45 3.64
N LEU A 58 3.70 -5.96 4.67
CA LEU A 58 4.69 -7.02 4.55
C LEU A 58 4.08 -8.30 3.97
N ASN A 59 2.92 -8.73 4.45
CA ASN A 59 2.22 -9.91 3.95
C ASN A 59 1.81 -9.75 2.48
N ILE A 60 1.31 -8.58 2.08
CA ILE A 60 0.97 -8.28 0.68
C ILE A 60 2.23 -8.34 -0.17
N SER A 61 3.34 -7.74 0.27
CA SER A 61 4.63 -7.77 -0.43
C SER A 61 5.10 -9.21 -0.68
N THR A 62 5.06 -10.05 0.35
CA THR A 62 5.46 -11.46 0.25
C THR A 62 4.56 -12.22 -0.74
N THR A 63 3.25 -11.96 -0.71
CA THR A 63 2.29 -12.59 -1.62
C THR A 63 2.54 -12.17 -3.07
N LEU A 64 2.71 -10.88 -3.34
CA LEU A 64 3.03 -10.37 -4.68
C LEU A 64 4.31 -10.99 -5.22
N SER A 65 5.38 -11.03 -4.42
CA SER A 65 6.65 -11.65 -4.82
C SER A 65 6.48 -13.13 -5.15
N SER A 66 5.72 -13.88 -4.35
CA SER A 66 5.48 -15.32 -4.57
C SER A 66 4.64 -15.62 -5.81
N THR A 67 3.90 -14.63 -6.31
CA THR A 67 3.04 -14.75 -7.50
C THR A 67 3.64 -14.08 -8.74
N GLY A 68 4.91 -13.68 -8.69
CA GLY A 68 5.66 -13.18 -9.84
C GLY A 68 5.62 -11.65 -10.02
N THR A 69 5.09 -10.91 -9.05
CA THR A 69 5.18 -9.43 -9.04
C THR A 69 6.31 -8.99 -8.11
N PRO A 70 7.45 -8.50 -8.62
CA PRO A 70 8.54 -8.02 -7.78
C PRO A 70 8.06 -6.99 -6.77
N SER A 71 8.26 -7.28 -5.49
CA SER A 71 7.81 -6.38 -4.43
C SER A 71 8.68 -6.45 -3.18
N VAL A 72 8.67 -5.36 -2.41
CA VAL A 72 9.44 -5.22 -1.17
C VAL A 72 8.65 -4.40 -0.15
N TYR A 73 8.81 -4.74 1.12
CA TYR A 73 8.32 -3.91 2.21
C TYR A 73 9.39 -2.90 2.62
N LEU A 74 8.99 -1.64 2.75
CA LEU A 74 9.81 -0.54 3.25
C LEU A 74 9.19 0.00 4.54
N HIS A 75 9.93 -0.09 5.65
CA HIS A 75 9.46 0.49 6.90
C HIS A 75 9.54 2.03 6.81
N PRO A 76 8.44 2.77 7.07
CA PRO A 76 8.41 4.21 6.78
C PRO A 76 9.37 5.03 7.66
N SER A 77 9.66 4.60 8.88
CA SER A 77 10.67 5.25 9.71
C SER A 77 12.09 5.00 9.20
N GLU A 78 12.41 3.78 8.76
CA GLU A 78 13.74 3.44 8.24
C GLU A 78 14.01 4.13 6.89
N ALA A 79 12.95 4.41 6.12
CA ALA A 79 13.05 5.20 4.89
C ALA A 79 13.72 6.56 5.12
N GLN A 80 13.46 7.20 6.27
CA GLN A 80 14.06 8.48 6.63
C GLN A 80 15.54 8.36 7.03
N HIS A 81 16.00 7.16 7.32
CA HIS A 81 17.37 6.86 7.73
C HIS A 81 18.24 6.20 6.66
N GLY A 82 17.77 6.22 5.40
CA GLY A 82 18.55 5.77 4.24
C GLY A 82 17.88 4.69 3.38
N ASP A 83 16.94 3.92 3.94
CA ASP A 83 16.28 2.82 3.21
C ASP A 83 15.40 3.31 2.04
N LEU A 84 15.07 4.61 1.99
CA LEU A 84 14.38 5.21 0.84
C LEU A 84 15.16 5.01 -0.47
N GLY A 85 16.45 4.82 -0.41
CA GLY A 85 17.29 4.53 -1.57
C GLY A 85 16.92 3.25 -2.32
N ILE A 86 16.08 2.37 -1.74
CA ILE A 86 15.54 1.20 -2.44
C ILE A 86 14.50 1.58 -3.51
N LEU A 87 13.88 2.77 -3.38
CA LEU A 87 12.89 3.27 -4.32
C LEU A 87 13.55 3.70 -5.63
N CYS A 88 13.05 3.18 -6.75
CA CYS A 88 13.50 3.48 -8.09
C CYS A 88 12.45 4.26 -8.89
N LYS A 89 12.87 4.85 -10.00
CA LYS A 89 12.06 5.73 -10.85
C LYS A 89 10.72 5.13 -11.29
N ASP A 90 10.69 3.84 -11.63
CA ASP A 90 9.50 3.20 -12.19
C ASP A 90 8.69 2.41 -11.16
N ASP A 91 9.06 2.51 -9.88
CA ASP A 91 8.38 1.80 -8.80
C ASP A 91 6.97 2.33 -8.54
N VAL A 92 6.14 1.44 -8.02
CA VAL A 92 4.79 1.76 -7.52
C VAL A 92 4.80 1.67 -6.01
N LEU A 93 4.43 2.75 -5.34
CA LEU A 93 4.37 2.83 -3.89
C LEU A 93 2.96 2.51 -3.41
N ILE A 94 2.77 1.47 -2.62
CA ILE A 94 1.49 1.13 -1.98
C ILE A 94 1.57 1.43 -0.49
N LEU A 95 0.74 2.35 -0.03
CA LEU A 95 0.77 2.88 1.34
C LEU A 95 -0.48 2.51 2.12
N LEU A 96 -0.30 1.92 3.29
CA LEU A 96 -1.37 1.48 4.17
C LEU A 96 -1.46 2.35 5.42
N SER A 97 -2.60 2.99 5.63
CA SER A 97 -2.90 3.71 6.86
C SER A 97 -4.40 3.80 7.09
N ASN A 98 -4.91 3.14 8.13
CA ASN A 98 -6.35 3.16 8.43
C ASN A 98 -6.89 4.58 8.65
N SER A 99 -6.16 5.42 9.38
CA SER A 99 -6.57 6.82 9.62
C SER A 99 -6.29 7.74 8.41
N GLY A 100 -5.37 7.35 7.53
CA GLY A 100 -4.84 8.18 6.47
C GLY A 100 -4.08 9.43 6.94
N LYS A 101 -3.69 9.47 8.23
CA LYS A 101 -3.02 10.60 8.88
C LYS A 101 -1.71 10.19 9.57
N THR A 102 -1.22 8.97 9.34
CA THR A 102 0.02 8.48 9.92
C THR A 102 1.17 9.34 9.41
N ARG A 103 1.86 10.02 10.33
CA ARG A 103 2.88 11.02 10.01
C ARG A 103 3.99 10.42 9.15
N GLU A 104 4.53 9.28 9.53
CA GLU A 104 5.63 8.61 8.85
C GLU A 104 5.26 8.22 7.41
N ILE A 105 3.99 7.87 7.16
CA ILE A 105 3.49 7.57 5.82
C ILE A 105 3.39 8.84 4.96
N LEU A 106 2.93 9.94 5.53
CA LEU A 106 2.83 11.22 4.82
C LEU A 106 4.22 11.80 4.50
N GLU A 107 5.15 11.69 5.45
CA GLU A 107 6.55 12.06 5.24
C GLU A 107 7.21 11.17 4.16
N LEU A 108 6.91 9.86 4.14
CA LEU A 108 7.40 8.95 3.11
C LEU A 108 6.94 9.38 1.71
N ILE A 109 5.67 9.77 1.53
CA ILE A 109 5.19 10.29 0.23
C ILE A 109 5.97 11.53 -0.18
N MET A 110 6.12 12.48 0.72
CA MET A 110 6.83 13.72 0.45
C MET A 110 8.27 13.45 0.00
N LEU A 111 8.99 12.62 0.74
CA LEU A 111 10.38 12.27 0.43
C LEU A 111 10.49 11.47 -0.87
N SER A 112 9.55 10.55 -1.11
CA SER A 112 9.50 9.76 -2.36
C SER A 112 9.31 10.66 -3.58
N ARG A 113 8.48 11.69 -3.50
CA ARG A 113 8.26 12.66 -4.59
C ARG A 113 9.42 13.61 -4.79
N ILE A 114 10.20 13.91 -3.75
CA ILE A 114 11.46 14.67 -3.90
C ILE A 114 12.46 13.83 -4.69
N LEU A 115 12.56 12.53 -4.40
CA LEU A 115 13.50 11.63 -5.07
C LEU A 115 13.04 11.26 -6.48
N HIS A 116 11.76 10.96 -6.64
CA HIS A 116 11.11 10.55 -7.89
C HIS A 116 9.77 11.28 -8.06
N PRO A 117 9.73 12.46 -8.68
CA PRO A 117 8.53 13.30 -8.78
C PRO A 117 7.31 12.60 -9.39
N ASP A 118 7.54 11.66 -10.31
CA ASP A 118 6.49 10.93 -11.04
C ASP A 118 6.11 9.58 -10.41
N VAL A 119 6.62 9.28 -9.19
CA VAL A 119 6.32 8.02 -8.50
C VAL A 119 4.80 7.81 -8.37
N LYS A 120 4.34 6.62 -8.73
CA LYS A 120 2.93 6.27 -8.62
C LYS A 120 2.62 5.81 -7.20
N VAL A 121 1.55 6.35 -6.64
CA VAL A 121 1.10 6.04 -5.28
C VAL A 121 -0.28 5.41 -5.33
N ILE A 122 -0.45 4.28 -4.66
CA ILE A 122 -1.72 3.62 -4.39
C ILE A 122 -1.94 3.68 -2.88
N SER A 123 -3.03 4.28 -2.46
CA SER A 123 -3.36 4.46 -1.04
C SER A 123 -4.43 3.48 -0.58
N ILE A 124 -4.18 2.74 0.49
CA ILE A 124 -5.15 1.89 1.17
C ILE A 124 -5.47 2.52 2.52
N THR A 125 -6.65 3.11 2.62
CA THR A 125 -7.08 3.82 3.82
C THR A 125 -8.55 3.57 4.16
N GLY A 126 -8.89 3.60 5.44
CA GLY A 126 -10.28 3.54 5.92
C GLY A 126 -11.01 4.89 5.89
N LYS A 127 -10.36 5.97 5.41
CA LYS A 127 -10.91 7.33 5.39
C LYS A 127 -10.70 7.99 4.03
N THR A 128 -11.76 8.12 3.27
CA THR A 128 -11.77 8.72 1.92
C THR A 128 -11.44 10.22 1.91
N ASN A 129 -11.62 10.90 3.04
CA ASN A 129 -11.34 12.34 3.22
C ASN A 129 -10.06 12.57 4.05
N SER A 130 -9.05 11.74 3.90
CA SER A 130 -7.78 11.84 4.63
C SER A 130 -6.66 12.37 3.73
N GLN A 131 -5.61 12.91 4.36
CA GLN A 131 -4.42 13.39 3.64
C GLN A 131 -3.80 12.29 2.76
N LEU A 132 -3.86 11.03 3.19
CA LEU A 132 -3.37 9.92 2.37
C LEU A 132 -4.25 9.67 1.14
N ALA A 133 -5.57 9.82 1.26
CA ALA A 133 -6.50 9.60 0.16
C ALA A 133 -6.43 10.69 -0.93
N GLU A 134 -5.96 11.89 -0.59
CA GLU A 134 -5.79 13.03 -1.49
C GLU A 134 -4.50 12.96 -2.33
N ASN A 135 -3.61 12.01 -2.02
CA ASN A 135 -2.31 11.83 -2.67
C ASN A 135 -2.32 10.78 -3.76
#